data_268d970115abec0a59d8440c9351590b
#
_entry.id   268d970115abec0a59d8440c9351590b
#
_cell.length_a   1.000
_cell.length_b   1.000
_cell.length_c   1.000
_cell.angle_alpha   90.00
_cell.angle_beta   90.00
_cell.angle_gamma   90.00
#
_symmetry.space_group_name_H-M   'P 1'
#
loop_
_entity.id
_entity.type
_entity.pdbx_description
1 polymer ?
#
loop_
_entity_poly.entity_id
_entity_poly.type
_entity_poly.pdbx_seq_one_letter_code
_entity_poly.pdbx_strand_id
1 'polypeptide(L)'
;MARLTRAEMQERNRARVLAAARAEFAEHGFREAKVDRIADRAELTRGAVYSNFPGKRALYFAVLAEAAEHEPHPSTEPGLTVREALGVFARAWVARLPMATGDRHGLGVDLIPEVAADELTRRPFAQLMALDAVVLGLALEGVDPAAGRLVRVAEAALTTLHGATALATAAPGFGEIFNVVRACEQLADLDTGDRWPESPIDLVPALVDEPWTPPTTPTDLLTGAPAPLTGDGVVAVLGLHRLAAVEQAVRAGADVTAVLVTAHPDELAPLARLTVAELRACLRQAVPESAWPRLRVVCDERGFLAAAAGLPTADDDTEAAIRVESGRIVRRAQGYGACHATAVGSPAPRVQPWNTTAS
;
A
#
# COMPACT_ATOMS: atom_id res chain seq x y z
N MET A 1 -3.70 15.22 -39.13
CA MET A 1 -3.40 14.97 -37.74
C MET A 1 -4.70 15.10 -36.93
N ALA A 2 -5.13 14.06 -36.21
CA ALA A 2 -6.33 14.14 -35.38
C ALA A 2 -6.09 15.13 -34.24
N ARG A 3 -7.09 15.98 -33.98
CA ARG A 3 -7.06 16.96 -32.88
C ARG A 3 -7.21 16.20 -31.56
N LEU A 4 -6.21 16.31 -30.68
CA LEU A 4 -6.27 15.68 -29.34
C LEU A 4 -7.49 16.19 -28.56
N THR A 5 -8.14 15.31 -27.83
CA THR A 5 -9.19 15.67 -26.87
C THR A 5 -8.60 16.43 -25.70
N ARG A 6 -9.43 17.10 -24.91
CA ARG A 6 -8.99 17.82 -23.70
C ARG A 6 -8.32 16.86 -22.70
N ALA A 7 -8.83 15.65 -22.55
CA ALA A 7 -8.29 14.62 -21.65
C ALA A 7 -6.91 14.14 -22.13
N GLU A 8 -6.75 13.85 -23.43
CA GLU A 8 -5.46 13.44 -24.01
C GLU A 8 -4.41 14.56 -23.91
N MET A 9 -4.82 15.81 -24.05
CA MET A 9 -3.92 16.95 -23.89
C MET A 9 -3.48 17.10 -22.42
N GLN A 10 -4.39 16.91 -21.46
CA GLN A 10 -4.09 16.95 -20.03
C GLN A 10 -3.12 15.84 -19.66
N GLU A 11 -3.36 14.62 -20.11
CA GLU A 11 -2.48 13.46 -19.83
C GLU A 11 -1.08 13.68 -20.44
N ARG A 12 -1.00 14.18 -21.66
CA ARG A 12 0.28 14.54 -22.29
C ARG A 12 1.03 15.61 -21.51
N ASN A 13 0.33 16.65 -21.03
CA ASN A 13 0.95 17.70 -20.23
C ASN A 13 1.41 17.14 -18.87
N ARG A 14 0.62 16.28 -18.23
CA ARG A 14 0.99 15.60 -16.99
C ARG A 14 2.28 14.78 -17.16
N ALA A 15 2.38 13.98 -18.21
CA ALA A 15 3.58 13.20 -18.52
C ALA A 15 4.82 14.10 -18.76
N ARG A 16 4.66 15.23 -19.47
CA ARG A 16 5.75 16.20 -19.68
C ARG A 16 6.24 16.81 -18.36
N VAL A 17 5.30 17.18 -17.47
CA VAL A 17 5.64 17.74 -16.15
C VAL A 17 6.38 16.69 -15.31
N LEU A 18 5.93 15.43 -15.29
CA LEU A 18 6.59 14.35 -14.55
C LEU A 18 8.01 14.11 -15.06
N ALA A 19 8.23 14.03 -16.37
CA ALA A 19 9.56 13.84 -16.96
C ALA A 19 10.51 15.01 -16.62
N ALA A 20 10.03 16.25 -16.74
CA ALA A 20 10.80 17.45 -16.39
C ALA A 20 11.12 17.52 -14.89
N ALA A 21 10.15 17.16 -14.03
CA ALA A 21 10.32 17.13 -12.59
C ALA A 21 11.32 16.05 -12.15
N ARG A 22 11.26 14.86 -12.76
CA ARG A 22 12.22 13.79 -12.52
C ARG A 22 13.65 14.24 -12.80
N ALA A 23 13.89 14.92 -13.93
CA ALA A 23 15.19 15.46 -14.27
C ALA A 23 15.65 16.54 -13.26
N GLU A 24 14.76 17.48 -12.90
CA GLU A 24 15.07 18.54 -11.94
C GLU A 24 15.36 18.01 -10.54
N PHE A 25 14.58 17.04 -10.05
CA PHE A 25 14.83 16.41 -8.74
C PHE A 25 16.10 15.55 -8.73
N ALA A 26 16.41 14.85 -9.81
CA ALA A 26 17.64 14.06 -9.91
C ALA A 26 18.89 14.96 -9.92
N GLU A 27 18.81 16.14 -10.54
CA GLU A 27 19.93 17.07 -10.66
C GLU A 27 20.16 17.92 -9.40
N HIS A 28 19.06 18.32 -8.71
CA HIS A 28 19.13 19.31 -7.65
C HIS A 28 18.60 18.83 -6.28
N GLY A 29 18.04 17.62 -6.19
CA GLY A 29 17.30 17.16 -5.02
C GLY A 29 15.96 17.87 -4.85
N PHE A 30 15.15 17.40 -3.90
CA PHE A 30 13.84 18.00 -3.66
C PHE A 30 13.96 19.47 -3.20
N ARG A 31 14.85 19.78 -2.26
CA ARG A 31 14.91 21.12 -1.61
C ARG A 31 15.25 22.21 -2.61
N GLU A 32 16.29 22.01 -3.42
CA GLU A 32 16.81 23.02 -4.36
C GLU A 32 16.08 23.06 -5.71
N ALA A 33 15.30 22.03 -6.02
CA ALA A 33 14.49 22.00 -7.23
C ALA A 33 13.43 23.12 -7.22
N LYS A 34 13.24 23.75 -8.39
CA LYS A 34 12.34 24.89 -8.57
C LYS A 34 11.23 24.57 -9.58
N VAL A 35 9.97 24.83 -9.18
CA VAL A 35 8.81 24.62 -10.06
C VAL A 35 8.91 25.42 -11.36
N ASP A 36 9.53 26.60 -11.32
CA ASP A 36 9.74 27.41 -12.52
C ASP A 36 10.66 26.70 -13.53
N ARG A 37 11.76 26.07 -13.08
CA ARG A 37 12.63 25.26 -13.95
C ARG A 37 11.92 24.03 -14.50
N ILE A 38 11.08 23.40 -13.69
CA ILE A 38 10.24 22.28 -14.15
C ILE A 38 9.30 22.72 -15.25
N ALA A 39 8.65 23.88 -15.09
CA ALA A 39 7.76 24.43 -16.10
C ALA A 39 8.51 24.75 -17.41
N ASP A 40 9.69 25.38 -17.31
CA ASP A 40 10.54 25.69 -18.46
C ASP A 40 10.99 24.42 -19.19
N ARG A 41 11.47 23.40 -18.46
CA ARG A 41 11.86 22.09 -19.05
C ARG A 41 10.68 21.36 -19.70
N ALA A 42 9.49 21.49 -19.11
CA ALA A 42 8.26 20.92 -19.66
C ALA A 42 7.71 21.75 -20.83
N GLU A 43 8.27 22.92 -21.16
CA GLU A 43 7.74 23.90 -22.11
C GLU A 43 6.27 24.25 -21.82
N LEU A 44 5.96 24.45 -20.56
CA LEU A 44 4.63 24.77 -20.03
C LEU A 44 4.72 26.00 -19.12
N THR A 45 3.59 26.59 -18.81
CA THR A 45 3.52 27.65 -17.81
C THR A 45 3.52 27.06 -16.40
N ARG A 46 3.98 27.84 -15.42
CA ARG A 46 3.87 27.47 -13.98
C ARG A 46 2.43 27.14 -13.58
N GLY A 47 1.44 27.89 -14.11
CA GLY A 47 0.03 27.59 -13.89
C GLY A 47 -0.39 26.22 -14.43
N ALA A 48 0.19 25.77 -15.55
CA ALA A 48 -0.07 24.44 -16.10
C ALA A 48 0.55 23.32 -15.22
N VAL A 49 1.65 23.57 -14.53
CA VAL A 49 2.20 22.63 -13.54
C VAL A 49 1.24 22.50 -12.36
N TYR A 50 0.79 23.61 -11.78
CA TYR A 50 -0.11 23.60 -10.62
C TYR A 50 -1.53 23.11 -10.95
N SER A 51 -1.96 23.15 -12.21
CA SER A 51 -3.23 22.53 -12.63
C SER A 51 -3.19 20.99 -12.67
N ASN A 52 -1.99 20.40 -12.68
CA ASN A 52 -1.79 18.94 -12.67
C ASN A 52 -1.33 18.42 -11.31
N PHE A 53 -0.65 19.25 -10.51
CA PHE A 53 -0.11 18.88 -9.19
C PHE A 53 -0.30 20.05 -8.22
N PRO A 54 -0.97 19.86 -7.08
CA PRO A 54 -1.30 20.95 -6.14
C PRO A 54 -0.07 21.59 -5.48
N GLY A 55 1.08 20.90 -5.50
CA GLY A 55 2.31 21.38 -4.91
C GLY A 55 3.55 20.62 -5.33
N LYS A 56 4.73 21.14 -4.94
CA LYS A 56 6.02 20.49 -5.24
C LYS A 56 6.13 19.10 -4.62
N ARG A 57 5.58 18.91 -3.40
CA ARG A 57 5.58 17.63 -2.68
C ARG A 57 4.71 16.58 -3.40
N ALA A 58 3.49 16.93 -3.82
CA ALA A 58 2.63 16.05 -4.60
C ALA A 58 3.31 15.62 -5.92
N LEU A 59 3.95 16.55 -6.60
CA LEU A 59 4.74 16.26 -7.81
C LEU A 59 5.92 15.33 -7.51
N TYR A 60 6.61 15.54 -6.39
CA TYR A 60 7.73 14.70 -5.97
C TYR A 60 7.28 13.26 -5.68
N PHE A 61 6.22 13.07 -4.90
CA PHE A 61 5.66 11.74 -4.67
C PHE A 61 5.20 11.05 -5.97
N ALA A 62 4.62 11.80 -6.90
CA ALA A 62 4.22 11.24 -8.19
C ALA A 62 5.42 10.78 -9.03
N VAL A 63 6.53 11.54 -9.02
CA VAL A 63 7.78 11.15 -9.70
C VAL A 63 8.38 9.90 -9.09
N LEU A 64 8.40 9.80 -7.75
CA LEU A 64 8.92 8.63 -7.05
C LEU A 64 8.04 7.40 -7.31
N ALA A 65 6.71 7.56 -7.27
CA ALA A 65 5.78 6.47 -7.55
C ALA A 65 5.97 5.92 -8.97
N GLU A 66 6.01 6.81 -9.97
CA GLU A 66 6.25 6.41 -11.37
C GLU A 66 7.59 5.67 -11.52
N ALA A 67 8.65 6.15 -10.86
CA ALA A 67 9.96 5.51 -10.89
C ALA A 67 9.91 4.10 -10.27
N ALA A 68 9.28 3.94 -9.11
CA ALA A 68 9.16 2.66 -8.42
C ALA A 68 8.25 1.66 -9.16
N GLU A 69 7.16 2.14 -9.78
CA GLU A 69 6.25 1.31 -10.57
C GLU A 69 6.89 0.70 -11.82
N HIS A 70 7.87 1.40 -12.42
CA HIS A 70 8.54 1.02 -13.67
C HIS A 70 9.96 0.47 -13.44
N GLU A 71 10.39 0.33 -12.19
CA GLU A 71 11.71 -0.21 -11.89
C GLU A 71 11.82 -1.67 -12.39
N PRO A 72 12.85 -2.00 -13.20
CA PRO A 72 13.05 -3.36 -13.64
C PRO A 72 13.43 -4.26 -12.46
N HIS A 73 12.79 -5.42 -12.37
CA HIS A 73 13.07 -6.38 -11.30
C HIS A 73 13.98 -7.49 -11.83
N PRO A 74 15.17 -7.70 -11.25
CA PRO A 74 16.00 -8.85 -11.60
C PRO A 74 15.27 -10.14 -11.21
N SER A 75 15.41 -11.17 -12.04
CA SER A 75 14.96 -12.52 -11.68
C SER A 75 15.88 -13.06 -10.60
N THR A 76 15.34 -13.39 -9.45
CA THR A 76 16.05 -13.95 -8.30
C THR A 76 15.35 -15.23 -7.87
N GLU A 77 16.08 -16.22 -7.38
CA GLU A 77 15.46 -17.37 -6.75
C GLU A 77 14.84 -16.95 -5.42
N PRO A 78 13.53 -17.19 -5.20
CA PRO A 78 12.87 -16.84 -3.96
C PRO A 78 13.35 -17.70 -2.79
N GLY A 79 13.25 -17.19 -1.58
CA GLY A 79 13.54 -17.95 -0.37
C GLY A 79 12.48 -19.03 -0.13
N LEU A 80 12.92 -20.20 0.30
CA LEU A 80 12.06 -21.34 0.64
C LEU A 80 11.77 -21.45 2.14
N THR A 81 12.43 -20.62 2.96
CA THR A 81 12.23 -20.47 4.38
C THR A 81 12.02 -19.01 4.74
N VAL A 82 11.40 -18.70 5.88
CA VAL A 82 11.21 -17.33 6.36
C VAL A 82 12.55 -16.57 6.41
N ARG A 83 13.61 -17.23 6.89
CA ARG A 83 14.96 -16.66 6.95
C ARG A 83 15.50 -16.29 5.57
N GLU A 84 15.41 -17.20 4.61
CA GLU A 84 15.87 -16.96 3.24
C GLU A 84 15.07 -15.86 2.57
N ALA A 85 13.73 -15.86 2.74
CA ALA A 85 12.83 -14.86 2.20
C ALA A 85 13.18 -13.45 2.75
N LEU A 86 13.39 -13.32 4.08
CA LEU A 86 13.84 -12.07 4.68
C LEU A 86 15.21 -11.63 4.16
N GLY A 87 16.13 -12.57 3.95
CA GLY A 87 17.45 -12.30 3.38
C GLY A 87 17.37 -11.79 1.92
N VAL A 88 16.54 -12.43 1.08
CA VAL A 88 16.32 -11.98 -0.31
C VAL A 88 15.63 -10.61 -0.31
N PHE A 89 14.59 -10.42 0.50
CA PHE A 89 13.89 -9.14 0.64
C PHE A 89 14.86 -8.01 1.04
N ALA A 90 15.68 -8.26 2.05
CA ALA A 90 16.66 -7.27 2.51
C ALA A 90 17.73 -6.98 1.45
N ARG A 91 18.23 -7.99 0.71
CA ARG A 91 19.16 -7.77 -0.41
C ARG A 91 18.56 -6.92 -1.51
N ALA A 92 17.31 -7.20 -1.90
CA ALA A 92 16.58 -6.40 -2.89
C ALA A 92 16.39 -4.95 -2.42
N TRP A 93 16.12 -4.74 -1.14
CA TRP A 93 15.99 -3.41 -0.55
C TRP A 93 17.30 -2.63 -0.56
N VAL A 94 18.37 -3.21 -0.01
CA VAL A 94 19.65 -2.51 0.12
C VAL A 94 20.35 -2.27 -1.21
N ALA A 95 20.06 -3.07 -2.24
CA ALA A 95 20.55 -2.83 -3.61
C ALA A 95 20.04 -1.51 -4.21
N ARG A 96 18.97 -0.94 -3.67
CA ARG A 96 18.35 0.33 -4.10
C ARG A 96 18.86 1.54 -3.31
N LEU A 97 19.65 1.30 -2.24
CA LEU A 97 20.21 2.38 -1.44
C LEU A 97 21.27 3.16 -2.25
N PRO A 98 21.38 4.48 -2.06
CA PRO A 98 22.45 5.25 -2.65
C PRO A 98 23.80 4.70 -2.16
N MET A 99 24.58 4.13 -3.08
CA MET A 99 25.90 3.61 -2.75
C MET A 99 26.76 4.78 -2.28
N ALA A 100 27.62 4.58 -1.26
CA ALA A 100 28.48 5.58 -0.64
C ALA A 100 29.47 6.30 -1.62
N THR A 101 29.46 5.96 -2.88
CA THR A 101 30.34 6.41 -3.96
C THR A 101 29.77 7.58 -4.78
N GLY A 102 29.18 8.59 -4.15
CA GLY A 102 29.13 9.91 -4.75
C GLY A 102 27.82 10.38 -5.33
N ASP A 103 26.78 9.59 -5.43
CA ASP A 103 25.48 10.07 -5.90
C ASP A 103 24.68 10.70 -4.75
N ARG A 104 24.94 11.98 -4.49
CA ARG A 104 24.34 12.73 -3.37
C ARG A 104 22.85 13.02 -3.56
N HIS A 105 22.28 12.73 -4.72
CA HIS A 105 20.94 13.16 -5.10
C HIS A 105 20.07 11.97 -5.58
N GLY A 106 20.19 10.80 -4.95
CA GLY A 106 19.23 9.72 -5.20
C GLY A 106 17.79 10.25 -5.04
N LEU A 107 16.91 9.96 -6.01
CA LEU A 107 15.55 10.52 -6.06
C LEU A 107 14.76 10.33 -4.76
N GLY A 108 14.98 9.29 -3.98
CA GLY A 108 14.23 9.00 -2.74
C GLY A 108 14.81 9.58 -1.45
N VAL A 109 15.94 10.28 -1.51
CA VAL A 109 16.67 10.74 -0.31
C VAL A 109 15.86 11.67 0.58
N ASP A 110 15.05 12.54 -0.03
CA ASP A 110 14.23 13.52 0.69
C ASP A 110 12.83 12.96 1.10
N LEU A 111 12.50 11.69 0.79
CA LEU A 111 11.17 11.13 1.07
C LEU A 111 10.82 11.20 2.57
N ILE A 112 11.64 10.61 3.42
CA ILE A 112 11.36 10.56 4.87
C ILE A 112 11.34 11.97 5.49
N PRO A 113 12.29 12.87 5.20
CA PRO A 113 12.19 14.27 5.63
C PRO A 113 10.89 14.95 5.22
N GLU A 114 10.43 14.78 3.99
CA GLU A 114 9.21 15.41 3.49
C GLU A 114 7.94 14.80 4.09
N VAL A 115 7.92 13.49 4.33
CA VAL A 115 6.84 12.82 5.06
C VAL A 115 6.79 13.31 6.51
N ALA A 116 7.94 13.45 7.16
CA ALA A 116 8.02 13.85 8.56
C ALA A 116 7.67 15.33 8.81
N ALA A 117 7.73 16.16 7.76
CA ALA A 117 7.51 17.61 7.87
C ALA A 117 6.03 17.98 8.12
N ASP A 118 5.07 17.11 7.82
CA ASP A 118 3.66 17.44 7.84
C ASP A 118 2.79 16.30 8.39
N GLU A 119 1.84 16.62 9.25
CA GLU A 119 0.89 15.65 9.80
C GLU A 119 0.01 15.01 8.72
N LEU A 120 -0.31 15.76 7.66
CA LEU A 120 -1.07 15.26 6.51
C LEU A 120 -0.42 14.02 5.88
N THR A 121 0.90 13.92 5.92
CA THR A 121 1.64 12.79 5.34
C THR A 121 2.07 11.76 6.37
N ARG A 122 2.36 12.17 7.62
CA ARG A 122 2.88 11.26 8.66
C ARG A 122 1.93 10.14 9.02
N ARG A 123 0.66 10.47 9.28
CA ARG A 123 -0.33 9.47 9.70
C ARG A 123 -0.69 8.50 8.56
N PRO A 124 -0.96 8.96 7.31
CA PRO A 124 -1.08 8.06 6.17
C PRO A 124 0.15 7.17 5.97
N PHE A 125 1.35 7.73 6.05
CA PHE A 125 2.58 6.95 5.87
C PHE A 125 2.73 5.85 6.94
N ALA A 126 2.41 6.15 8.21
CA ALA A 126 2.42 5.14 9.26
C ALA A 126 1.45 3.98 8.97
N GLN A 127 0.27 4.26 8.42
CA GLN A 127 -0.69 3.24 8.03
C GLN A 127 -0.28 2.47 6.77
N LEU A 128 0.37 3.13 5.82
CA LEU A 128 0.98 2.45 4.66
C LEU A 128 2.07 1.49 5.11
N MET A 129 2.93 1.89 6.04
CA MET A 129 3.94 1.02 6.65
C MET A 129 3.29 -0.18 7.39
N ALA A 130 2.15 0.04 8.07
CA ALA A 130 1.40 -1.05 8.70
C ALA A 130 0.79 -2.00 7.66
N LEU A 131 0.28 -1.48 6.54
CA LEU A 131 -0.19 -2.29 5.41
C LEU A 131 0.95 -3.12 4.82
N ASP A 132 2.12 -2.52 4.61
CA ASP A 132 3.30 -3.21 4.10
C ASP A 132 3.75 -4.33 5.04
N ALA A 133 3.71 -4.10 6.36
CA ALA A 133 4.01 -5.12 7.35
C ALA A 133 2.98 -6.28 7.32
N VAL A 134 1.70 -5.97 7.14
CA VAL A 134 0.66 -7.00 6.96
C VAL A 134 0.92 -7.81 5.70
N VAL A 135 1.18 -7.18 4.56
CA VAL A 135 1.44 -7.86 3.28
C VAL A 135 2.68 -8.74 3.37
N LEU A 136 3.80 -8.21 3.89
CA LEU A 136 5.04 -8.96 4.05
C LEU A 136 4.86 -10.10 5.05
N GLY A 137 4.24 -9.84 6.20
CA GLY A 137 3.99 -10.86 7.22
C GLY A 137 3.15 -12.02 6.70
N LEU A 138 2.05 -11.73 6.01
CA LEU A 138 1.19 -12.74 5.38
C LEU A 138 1.93 -13.54 4.28
N ALA A 139 2.81 -12.89 3.52
CA ALA A 139 3.63 -13.58 2.53
C ALA A 139 4.65 -14.52 3.18
N LEU A 140 5.28 -14.11 4.29
CA LEU A 140 6.18 -14.96 5.07
C LEU A 140 5.44 -16.16 5.69
N GLU A 141 4.22 -15.95 6.19
CA GLU A 141 3.32 -17.02 6.67
C GLU A 141 2.93 -17.98 5.52
N GLY A 142 2.83 -17.47 4.29
CA GLY A 142 2.62 -18.27 3.09
C GLY A 142 3.83 -19.16 2.74
N VAL A 143 5.06 -18.74 3.09
CA VAL A 143 6.30 -19.54 2.93
C VAL A 143 6.36 -20.64 4.00
N ASP A 144 6.02 -20.32 5.23
CA ASP A 144 5.98 -21.28 6.34
C ASP A 144 4.70 -21.12 7.17
N PRO A 145 3.63 -21.85 6.83
CA PRO A 145 2.36 -21.79 7.59
C PRO A 145 2.47 -22.25 9.05
N ALA A 146 3.53 -22.97 9.42
CA ALA A 146 3.74 -23.44 10.78
C ALA A 146 4.37 -22.38 11.69
N ALA A 147 4.95 -21.33 11.12
CA ALA A 147 5.62 -20.25 11.88
C ALA A 147 4.65 -19.36 12.70
N GLY A 148 3.33 -19.46 12.44
CA GLY A 148 2.32 -18.63 13.09
C GLY A 148 2.27 -17.22 12.48
N ARG A 149 1.80 -16.22 13.27
CA ARG A 149 1.69 -14.84 12.80
C ARG A 149 3.07 -14.17 12.75
N LEU A 150 3.42 -13.58 11.58
CA LEU A 150 4.73 -12.98 11.33
C LEU A 150 4.68 -11.47 11.02
N VAL A 151 3.54 -10.80 11.27
CA VAL A 151 3.40 -9.36 10.98
C VAL A 151 4.36 -8.51 11.81
N ARG A 152 4.59 -8.85 13.09
CA ARG A 152 5.58 -8.14 13.93
C ARG A 152 7.03 -8.39 13.51
N VAL A 153 7.32 -9.56 12.96
CA VAL A 153 8.63 -9.84 12.34
C VAL A 153 8.80 -8.96 11.10
N ALA A 154 7.77 -8.84 10.27
CA ALA A 154 7.76 -7.95 9.12
C ALA A 154 7.92 -6.47 9.52
N GLU A 155 7.23 -5.99 10.58
CA GLU A 155 7.41 -4.66 11.15
C GLU A 155 8.87 -4.41 11.56
N ALA A 156 9.50 -5.36 12.24
CA ALA A 156 10.90 -5.27 12.66
C ALA A 156 11.86 -5.23 11.45
N ALA A 157 11.60 -6.04 10.43
CA ALA A 157 12.38 -6.04 9.20
C ALA A 157 12.27 -4.70 8.46
N LEU A 158 11.05 -4.19 8.26
CA LEU A 158 10.81 -2.90 7.62
C LEU A 158 11.43 -1.75 8.42
N THR A 159 11.32 -1.76 9.76
CA THR A 159 11.98 -0.79 10.64
C THR A 159 13.49 -0.79 10.46
N THR A 160 14.10 -1.98 10.41
CA THR A 160 15.55 -2.14 10.19
C THR A 160 15.96 -1.59 8.83
N LEU A 161 15.21 -1.89 7.78
CA LEU A 161 15.51 -1.49 6.41
C LEU A 161 15.31 0.02 6.19
N HIS A 162 14.23 0.61 6.70
CA HIS A 162 14.03 2.06 6.67
C HIS A 162 15.07 2.80 7.51
N GLY A 163 15.47 2.25 8.66
CA GLY A 163 16.57 2.76 9.46
C GLY A 163 17.89 2.75 8.68
N ALA A 164 18.19 1.66 7.98
CA ALA A 164 19.38 1.56 7.12
C ALA A 164 19.34 2.58 5.97
N THR A 165 18.16 2.80 5.35
CA THR A 165 17.97 3.81 4.31
C THR A 165 18.27 5.22 4.83
N ALA A 166 17.72 5.58 5.99
CA ALA A 166 17.97 6.87 6.63
C ALA A 166 19.45 7.07 6.95
N LEU A 167 20.13 6.05 7.49
CA LEU A 167 21.55 6.10 7.84
C LEU A 167 22.45 6.12 6.61
N ALA A 168 22.09 5.44 5.52
CA ALA A 168 22.85 5.50 4.27
C ALA A 168 22.99 6.95 3.75
N THR A 169 21.97 7.77 4.00
CA THR A 169 21.95 9.18 3.63
C THR A 169 22.61 10.08 4.68
N ALA A 170 22.25 9.90 5.96
CA ALA A 170 22.67 10.79 7.05
C ALA A 170 24.10 10.53 7.54
N ALA A 171 24.56 9.28 7.43
CA ALA A 171 25.88 8.83 7.90
C ALA A 171 26.52 7.87 6.87
N PRO A 172 26.87 8.35 5.67
CA PRO A 172 27.43 7.50 4.61
C PRO A 172 28.69 6.81 5.09
N GLY A 173 28.76 5.47 4.84
CA GLY A 173 29.87 4.64 5.33
C GLY A 173 29.70 4.12 6.75
N PHE A 174 28.63 4.46 7.45
CA PHE A 174 28.27 3.84 8.72
C PHE A 174 27.57 2.52 8.48
N GLY A 175 28.17 1.45 8.92
CA GLY A 175 27.60 0.11 8.82
C GLY A 175 27.78 -0.54 7.45
N GLU A 176 27.90 -1.85 7.48
CA GLU A 176 28.05 -2.69 6.33
C GLU A 176 26.68 -3.18 5.86
N ILE A 177 26.38 -3.05 4.57
CA ILE A 177 25.12 -3.54 3.96
C ILE A 177 24.88 -5.01 4.30
N PHE A 178 25.94 -5.83 4.31
CA PHE A 178 25.87 -7.22 4.73
C PHE A 178 25.33 -7.44 6.13
N ASN A 179 25.63 -6.54 7.06
CA ASN A 179 25.11 -6.64 8.43
C ASN A 179 23.61 -6.37 8.49
N VAL A 180 23.09 -5.45 7.65
CA VAL A 180 21.66 -5.19 7.54
C VAL A 180 20.92 -6.42 7.03
N VAL A 181 21.43 -7.06 5.97
CA VAL A 181 20.85 -8.28 5.43
C VAL A 181 20.86 -9.41 6.50
N ARG A 182 22.02 -9.60 7.16
CA ARG A 182 22.14 -10.59 8.23
C ARG A 182 21.20 -10.32 9.40
N ALA A 183 21.04 -9.06 9.80
CA ALA A 183 20.09 -8.69 10.84
C ALA A 183 18.66 -9.10 10.45
N CYS A 184 18.24 -8.79 9.21
CA CYS A 184 16.93 -9.20 8.72
C CYS A 184 16.76 -10.73 8.68
N GLU A 185 17.77 -11.49 8.26
CA GLU A 185 17.76 -12.96 8.29
C GLU A 185 17.56 -13.50 9.72
N GLN A 186 18.18 -12.88 10.74
CA GLN A 186 18.05 -13.29 12.13
C GLN A 186 16.68 -12.97 12.74
N LEU A 187 15.93 -12.00 12.19
CA LEU A 187 14.57 -11.71 12.64
C LEU A 187 13.61 -12.91 12.47
N ALA A 188 13.94 -13.86 11.59
CA ALA A 188 13.16 -15.09 11.44
C ALA A 188 13.06 -15.92 12.74
N ASP A 189 14.04 -15.79 13.64
CA ASP A 189 14.07 -16.51 14.92
C ASP A 189 13.57 -15.66 16.09
N LEU A 190 13.12 -14.43 15.82
CA LEU A 190 12.68 -13.51 16.85
C LEU A 190 11.29 -13.91 17.36
N ASP A 191 11.20 -14.35 18.59
CA ASP A 191 9.90 -14.50 19.25
C ASP A 191 9.36 -13.12 19.63
N THR A 192 8.45 -12.64 18.83
CA THR A 192 7.74 -11.37 19.05
C THR A 192 6.50 -11.53 19.93
N GLY A 193 6.16 -12.74 20.34
CA GLY A 193 4.89 -13.05 20.99
C GLY A 193 3.68 -12.68 20.12
N ASP A 194 3.85 -12.71 18.80
CA ASP A 194 2.85 -12.24 17.86
C ASP A 194 1.68 -13.22 17.79
N ARG A 195 0.55 -12.83 18.39
CA ARG A 195 -0.68 -13.60 18.39
C ARG A 195 -1.81 -12.73 17.85
N TRP A 196 -2.63 -13.33 17.03
CA TRP A 196 -3.83 -12.66 16.55
C TRP A 196 -4.83 -12.54 17.71
N PRO A 197 -5.19 -11.33 18.15
CA PRO A 197 -6.22 -11.17 19.17
C PRO A 197 -7.59 -11.49 18.58
N GLU A 198 -8.46 -12.12 19.37
CA GLU A 198 -9.88 -12.19 19.02
C GLU A 198 -10.42 -10.78 18.87
N SER A 199 -11.23 -10.53 17.81
CA SER A 199 -11.81 -9.21 17.61
C SER A 199 -12.79 -8.89 18.73
N PRO A 200 -12.56 -7.83 19.50
CA PRO A 200 -13.48 -7.44 20.58
C PRO A 200 -14.73 -6.73 20.07
N ILE A 201 -14.95 -6.68 18.75
CA ILE A 201 -15.94 -5.82 18.12
C ILE A 201 -17.14 -6.64 17.67
N ASP A 202 -18.27 -6.40 18.33
CA ASP A 202 -19.58 -6.96 17.96
C ASP A 202 -20.31 -6.08 16.92
N LEU A 203 -19.62 -5.73 15.83
CA LEU A 203 -20.28 -5.05 14.72
C LEU A 203 -21.06 -6.07 13.89
N VAL A 204 -22.37 -5.90 13.81
CA VAL A 204 -23.24 -6.74 12.99
C VAL A 204 -23.40 -6.10 11.61
N PRO A 205 -22.98 -6.78 10.54
CA PRO A 205 -23.15 -6.24 9.19
C PRO A 205 -24.62 -6.22 8.80
N ALA A 206 -25.03 -5.21 8.04
CA ALA A 206 -26.35 -5.18 7.41
C ALA A 206 -26.41 -6.27 6.32
N LEU A 207 -27.47 -7.07 6.36
CA LEU A 207 -27.78 -8.00 5.28
C LEU A 207 -28.46 -7.22 4.15
N VAL A 208 -27.95 -7.35 2.95
CA VAL A 208 -28.45 -6.66 1.75
C VAL A 208 -28.52 -7.66 0.59
N ASP A 209 -29.18 -7.29 -0.48
CA ASP A 209 -29.23 -8.06 -1.71
C ASP A 209 -29.25 -7.09 -2.89
N GLU A 210 -28.09 -6.52 -3.20
CA GLU A 210 -27.91 -5.50 -4.22
C GLU A 210 -26.96 -5.98 -5.31
N PRO A 211 -27.16 -5.62 -6.58
CA PRO A 211 -26.19 -5.97 -7.63
C PRO A 211 -24.85 -5.28 -7.38
N TRP A 212 -23.75 -6.03 -7.54
CA TRP A 212 -22.42 -5.47 -7.53
C TRP A 212 -21.93 -5.20 -8.96
N THR A 213 -21.84 -3.94 -9.32
CA THR A 213 -21.36 -3.52 -10.66
C THR A 213 -20.22 -2.49 -10.45
N PRO A 214 -18.97 -2.96 -10.32
CA PRO A 214 -17.84 -2.05 -10.18
C PRO A 214 -17.70 -1.18 -11.45
N PRO A 215 -17.57 0.15 -11.31
CA PRO A 215 -17.58 1.06 -12.45
C PRO A 215 -16.30 1.04 -13.28
N THR A 216 -15.22 0.46 -12.71
CA THR A 216 -13.89 0.41 -13.32
C THR A 216 -13.20 -0.90 -12.96
N THR A 217 -12.18 -1.25 -13.75
CA THR A 217 -11.21 -2.30 -13.40
C THR A 217 -9.91 -1.61 -13.02
N PRO A 218 -9.64 -1.39 -11.72
CA PRO A 218 -8.42 -0.73 -11.28
C PRO A 218 -7.20 -1.64 -11.45
N THR A 219 -6.01 -1.06 -11.29
CA THR A 219 -4.76 -1.82 -11.21
C THR A 219 -4.52 -2.25 -9.77
N ASP A 220 -4.24 -3.53 -9.56
CA ASP A 220 -3.73 -4.03 -8.28
C ASP A 220 -2.28 -3.57 -8.10
N LEU A 221 -2.01 -2.82 -7.05
CA LEU A 221 -0.70 -2.26 -6.77
C LEU A 221 0.33 -3.34 -6.40
N LEU A 222 -0.11 -4.48 -5.83
CA LEU A 222 0.77 -5.57 -5.44
C LEU A 222 1.25 -6.37 -6.66
N THR A 223 0.39 -6.61 -7.63
CA THR A 223 0.75 -7.39 -8.81
C THR A 223 1.07 -6.54 -10.04
N GLY A 224 0.56 -5.30 -10.09
CA GLY A 224 0.61 -4.44 -11.27
C GLY A 224 -0.34 -4.88 -12.38
N ALA A 225 -1.19 -5.88 -12.14
CA ALA A 225 -2.16 -6.40 -13.09
C ALA A 225 -3.55 -5.75 -12.90
N PRO A 226 -4.42 -5.78 -13.93
CA PRO A 226 -5.80 -5.40 -13.74
C PRO A 226 -6.48 -6.24 -12.65
N ALA A 227 -7.21 -5.59 -11.74
CA ALA A 227 -7.97 -6.23 -10.67
C ALA A 227 -9.47 -6.24 -11.00
N PRO A 228 -10.01 -7.28 -11.64
CA PRO A 228 -11.45 -7.41 -11.81
C PRO A 228 -12.10 -7.63 -10.44
N LEU A 229 -13.01 -6.73 -10.05
CA LEU A 229 -13.68 -6.76 -8.74
C LEU A 229 -15.00 -7.56 -8.79
N THR A 230 -15.16 -8.44 -9.77
CA THR A 230 -16.40 -9.19 -10.02
C THR A 230 -16.44 -10.55 -9.31
N GLY A 231 -15.33 -10.98 -8.71
CA GLY A 231 -15.25 -12.24 -7.96
C GLY A 231 -15.85 -12.15 -6.57
N ASP A 232 -16.14 -13.32 -5.99
CA ASP A 232 -16.57 -13.44 -4.61
C ASP A 232 -15.44 -13.00 -3.66
N GLY A 233 -15.80 -12.32 -2.58
CA GLY A 233 -14.81 -11.84 -1.60
C GLY A 233 -15.29 -10.63 -0.82
N VAL A 234 -14.36 -10.00 -0.12
CA VAL A 234 -14.56 -8.76 0.62
C VAL A 234 -13.92 -7.59 -0.12
N VAL A 235 -14.69 -6.54 -0.38
CA VAL A 235 -14.18 -5.25 -0.83
C VAL A 235 -14.17 -4.33 0.37
N ALA A 236 -12.97 -4.02 0.88
CA ALA A 236 -12.74 -3.15 2.02
C ALA A 236 -12.36 -1.76 1.53
N VAL A 237 -13.22 -0.75 1.80
CA VAL A 237 -12.95 0.66 1.51
C VAL A 237 -12.31 1.27 2.74
N LEU A 238 -11.03 1.62 2.60
CA LEU A 238 -10.18 2.04 3.71
C LEU A 238 -9.55 3.41 3.44
N GLY A 239 -9.83 4.35 4.30
CA GLY A 239 -9.11 5.61 4.40
C GLY A 239 -7.65 5.37 4.81
N LEU A 240 -6.78 6.28 4.41
CA LEU A 240 -5.33 6.14 4.67
C LEU A 240 -4.95 6.20 6.16
N HIS A 241 -5.91 6.37 7.07
CA HIS A 241 -5.70 6.22 8.51
C HIS A 241 -6.19 4.87 9.07
N ARG A 242 -6.69 3.96 8.21
CA ARG A 242 -7.38 2.73 8.63
C ARG A 242 -6.87 1.46 7.93
N LEU A 243 -5.72 1.51 7.28
CA LEU A 243 -5.24 0.43 6.40
C LEU A 243 -4.95 -0.88 7.13
N ALA A 244 -4.47 -0.81 8.38
CA ALA A 244 -4.22 -2.01 9.19
C ALA A 244 -5.49 -2.88 9.40
N ALA A 245 -6.69 -2.32 9.24
CA ALA A 245 -7.94 -3.06 9.36
C ALA A 245 -8.10 -4.19 8.32
N VAL A 246 -7.37 -4.11 7.20
CA VAL A 246 -7.42 -5.14 6.13
C VAL A 246 -7.02 -6.52 6.64
N GLU A 247 -6.10 -6.62 7.60
CA GLU A 247 -5.65 -7.89 8.16
C GLU A 247 -6.82 -8.70 8.74
N GLN A 248 -7.80 -8.02 9.34
CA GLN A 248 -8.98 -8.67 9.92
C GLN A 248 -9.79 -9.46 8.88
N ALA A 249 -9.95 -8.90 7.67
CA ALA A 249 -10.67 -9.58 6.61
C ALA A 249 -9.87 -10.75 6.01
N VAL A 250 -8.57 -10.57 5.80
CA VAL A 250 -7.69 -11.63 5.24
C VAL A 250 -7.62 -12.82 6.19
N ARG A 251 -7.46 -12.58 7.49
CA ARG A 251 -7.37 -13.65 8.51
C ARG A 251 -8.70 -14.39 8.71
N ALA A 252 -9.81 -13.79 8.35
CA ALA A 252 -11.10 -14.50 8.29
C ALA A 252 -11.20 -15.45 7.07
N GLY A 253 -10.16 -15.58 6.26
CA GLY A 253 -10.08 -16.50 5.11
C GLY A 253 -10.76 -16.01 3.85
N ALA A 254 -11.16 -14.75 3.78
CA ALA A 254 -11.74 -14.16 2.58
C ALA A 254 -10.68 -13.79 1.55
N ASP A 255 -11.05 -13.78 0.26
CA ASP A 255 -10.34 -13.02 -0.76
C ASP A 255 -10.67 -11.54 -0.55
N VAL A 256 -9.66 -10.71 -0.40
CA VAL A 256 -9.85 -9.31 -0.02
C VAL A 256 -9.34 -8.38 -1.12
N THR A 257 -10.11 -7.34 -1.41
CA THR A 257 -9.63 -6.17 -2.15
C THR A 257 -9.69 -4.96 -1.24
N ALA A 258 -8.53 -4.41 -0.88
CA ALA A 258 -8.41 -3.14 -0.18
C ALA A 258 -8.49 -2.00 -1.19
N VAL A 259 -9.53 -1.18 -1.08
CA VAL A 259 -9.75 0.03 -1.89
C VAL A 259 -9.31 1.21 -1.04
N LEU A 260 -8.15 1.78 -1.37
CA LEU A 260 -7.58 2.91 -0.66
C LEU A 260 -8.25 4.21 -1.10
N VAL A 261 -8.75 4.97 -0.14
CA VAL A 261 -9.40 6.26 -0.35
C VAL A 261 -8.76 7.35 0.52
N THR A 262 -8.83 8.60 0.06
CA THR A 262 -8.31 9.75 0.80
C THR A 262 -9.03 11.03 0.39
N ALA A 263 -9.09 12.00 1.31
CA ALA A 263 -9.58 13.35 1.01
C ALA A 263 -8.58 14.17 0.15
N HIS A 264 -7.32 13.71 0.02
CA HIS A 264 -6.25 14.39 -0.69
C HIS A 264 -5.61 13.52 -1.78
N PRO A 265 -6.38 13.04 -2.79
CA PRO A 265 -5.91 12.04 -3.75
C PRO A 265 -4.71 12.52 -4.58
N ASP A 266 -4.64 13.80 -4.95
CA ASP A 266 -3.54 14.34 -5.76
C ASP A 266 -2.17 14.30 -5.06
N GLU A 267 -2.14 14.23 -3.73
CA GLU A 267 -0.92 14.18 -2.94
C GLU A 267 -0.68 12.81 -2.29
N LEU A 268 -1.72 12.22 -1.70
CA LEU A 268 -1.57 11.01 -0.91
C LEU A 268 -1.72 9.72 -1.73
N ALA A 269 -2.45 9.71 -2.85
CA ALA A 269 -2.50 8.53 -3.70
C ALA A 269 -1.13 8.20 -4.34
N PRO A 270 -0.34 9.19 -4.84
CA PRO A 270 1.04 8.92 -5.24
C PRO A 270 1.92 8.36 -4.12
N LEU A 271 1.78 8.86 -2.88
CA LEU A 271 2.52 8.32 -1.73
C LEU A 271 2.14 6.85 -1.46
N ALA A 272 0.86 6.51 -1.50
CA ALA A 272 0.38 5.14 -1.32
C ALA A 272 0.92 4.21 -2.43
N ARG A 273 0.86 4.65 -3.69
CA ARG A 273 1.40 3.90 -4.84
C ARG A 273 2.91 3.68 -4.71
N LEU A 274 3.66 4.71 -4.30
CA LEU A 274 5.09 4.61 -4.05
C LEU A 274 5.41 3.53 -3.03
N THR A 275 4.80 3.63 -1.83
CA THR A 275 5.10 2.73 -0.71
C THR A 275 4.83 1.27 -1.10
N VAL A 276 3.65 1.00 -1.68
CA VAL A 276 3.30 -0.36 -2.12
C VAL A 276 4.17 -0.85 -3.29
N ALA A 277 4.58 0.04 -4.21
CA ALA A 277 5.47 -0.33 -5.32
C ALA A 277 6.87 -0.71 -4.82
N GLU A 278 7.39 0.00 -3.82
CA GLU A 278 8.68 -0.33 -3.18
C GLU A 278 8.65 -1.69 -2.48
N LEU A 279 7.57 -1.97 -1.71
CA LEU A 279 7.35 -3.28 -1.11
C LEU A 279 7.29 -4.38 -2.19
N ARG A 280 6.45 -4.17 -3.20
CA ARG A 280 6.25 -5.12 -4.31
C ARG A 280 7.57 -5.49 -4.98
N ALA A 281 8.43 -4.50 -5.24
CA ALA A 281 9.71 -4.71 -5.90
C ALA A 281 10.62 -5.69 -5.14
N CYS A 282 10.60 -5.63 -3.80
CA CYS A 282 11.35 -6.55 -2.95
C CYS A 282 10.62 -7.90 -2.77
N LEU A 283 9.30 -7.85 -2.58
CA LEU A 283 8.48 -9.04 -2.33
C LEU A 283 8.51 -10.04 -3.48
N ARG A 284 8.46 -9.56 -4.73
CA ARG A 284 8.54 -10.39 -5.95
C ARG A 284 9.82 -11.21 -6.05
N GLN A 285 10.89 -10.71 -5.46
CA GLN A 285 12.16 -11.42 -5.43
C GLN A 285 12.25 -12.37 -4.25
N ALA A 286 11.59 -12.01 -3.14
CA ALA A 286 11.77 -12.66 -1.85
C ALA A 286 10.95 -13.93 -1.68
N VAL A 287 9.74 -13.99 -2.21
CA VAL A 287 8.80 -15.10 -2.00
C VAL A 287 8.21 -15.61 -3.30
N PRO A 288 7.89 -16.92 -3.40
CA PRO A 288 7.19 -17.46 -4.57
C PRO A 288 5.77 -16.92 -4.66
N GLU A 289 5.19 -16.84 -5.86
CA GLU A 289 3.83 -16.36 -6.08
C GLU A 289 2.78 -17.13 -5.27
N SER A 290 3.01 -18.40 -5.02
CA SER A 290 2.12 -19.24 -4.19
C SER A 290 2.03 -18.83 -2.73
N ALA A 291 3.01 -18.08 -2.23
CA ALA A 291 3.06 -17.56 -0.87
C ALA A 291 2.43 -16.16 -0.74
N TRP A 292 2.03 -15.54 -1.85
CA TRP A 292 1.42 -14.22 -1.79
C TRP A 292 0.06 -14.26 -1.09
N PRO A 293 -0.27 -13.25 -0.28
CA PRO A 293 -1.56 -13.20 0.40
C PRO A 293 -2.71 -13.06 -0.61
N ARG A 294 -3.89 -13.58 -0.26
CA ARG A 294 -5.14 -13.38 -1.02
C ARG A 294 -5.68 -11.97 -0.79
N LEU A 295 -4.86 -11.01 -1.11
CA LEU A 295 -5.10 -9.58 -0.93
C LEU A 295 -4.73 -8.83 -2.21
N ARG A 296 -5.62 -7.98 -2.69
CA ARG A 296 -5.37 -6.97 -3.71
C ARG A 296 -5.42 -5.60 -3.07
N VAL A 297 -4.61 -4.69 -3.56
CA VAL A 297 -4.58 -3.29 -3.10
C VAL A 297 -4.78 -2.38 -4.29
N VAL A 298 -5.81 -1.56 -4.28
CA VAL A 298 -6.14 -0.64 -5.36
C VAL A 298 -6.37 0.78 -4.82
N CYS A 299 -6.03 1.80 -5.60
CA CYS A 299 -6.35 3.19 -5.26
C CYS A 299 -7.63 3.64 -5.97
N ASP A 300 -8.53 4.27 -5.23
CA ASP A 300 -9.75 4.89 -5.76
C ASP A 300 -9.64 6.43 -5.69
N GLU A 301 -8.79 7.00 -6.53
CA GLU A 301 -8.50 8.43 -6.58
C GLU A 301 -9.75 9.30 -6.87
N ARG A 302 -10.79 8.71 -7.46
CA ARG A 302 -12.03 9.41 -7.87
C ARG A 302 -13.24 9.07 -7.01
N GLY A 303 -13.11 8.15 -6.06
CA GLY A 303 -14.20 7.72 -5.19
C GLY A 303 -15.28 6.88 -5.89
N PHE A 304 -15.02 6.39 -7.10
CA PHE A 304 -16.02 5.64 -7.87
C PHE A 304 -16.31 4.26 -7.27
N LEU A 305 -15.27 3.58 -6.78
CA LEU A 305 -15.43 2.28 -6.14
C LEU A 305 -16.08 2.41 -4.76
N ALA A 306 -15.68 3.43 -4.00
CA ALA A 306 -16.32 3.76 -2.72
C ALA A 306 -17.81 4.07 -2.90
N ALA A 307 -18.17 4.90 -3.89
CA ALA A 307 -19.56 5.21 -4.20
C ALA A 307 -20.35 3.95 -4.61
N ALA A 308 -19.76 3.07 -5.44
CA ALA A 308 -20.40 1.81 -5.83
C ALA A 308 -20.59 0.85 -4.64
N ALA A 309 -19.71 0.90 -3.63
CA ALA A 309 -19.85 0.17 -2.37
C ALA A 309 -20.89 0.80 -1.40
N GLY A 310 -21.53 1.90 -1.80
CA GLY A 310 -22.53 2.60 -1.00
C GLY A 310 -22.00 3.73 -0.12
N LEU A 311 -20.80 4.23 -0.44
CA LEU A 311 -20.12 5.31 0.29
C LEU A 311 -19.95 6.52 -0.64
N PRO A 312 -20.92 7.41 -0.73
CA PRO A 312 -20.86 8.57 -1.62
C PRO A 312 -19.76 9.59 -1.22
N THR A 313 -19.34 9.54 0.04
CA THR A 313 -18.23 10.32 0.58
C THR A 313 -17.31 9.41 1.37
N ALA A 314 -16.02 9.48 1.09
CA ALA A 314 -14.99 8.75 1.82
C ALA A 314 -13.82 9.70 2.12
N ASP A 315 -13.20 9.52 3.27
CA ASP A 315 -12.08 10.30 3.77
C ASP A 315 -11.00 9.40 4.36
N ASP A 316 -9.98 10.01 4.96
CA ASP A 316 -8.84 9.26 5.51
C ASP A 316 -9.19 8.42 6.75
N ASP A 317 -10.29 8.68 7.45
CA ASP A 317 -10.76 7.89 8.60
C ASP A 317 -11.82 6.83 8.22
N THR A 318 -12.18 6.72 6.96
CA THR A 318 -13.16 5.75 6.45
C THR A 318 -12.72 4.32 6.71
N GLU A 319 -13.60 3.52 7.31
CA GLU A 319 -13.51 2.06 7.36
C GLU A 319 -14.89 1.49 7.01
N ALA A 320 -15.01 0.86 5.86
CA ALA A 320 -16.23 0.20 5.44
C ALA A 320 -15.86 -1.03 4.60
N ALA A 321 -16.76 -2.01 4.58
CA ALA A 321 -16.57 -3.19 3.78
C ALA A 321 -17.89 -3.75 3.28
N ILE A 322 -17.84 -4.38 2.12
CA ILE A 322 -18.93 -5.17 1.54
C ILE A 322 -18.47 -6.60 1.29
N ARG A 323 -19.36 -7.55 1.46
CA ARG A 323 -19.18 -8.93 1.01
C ARG A 323 -19.89 -9.12 -0.32
N VAL A 324 -19.15 -9.58 -1.31
CA VAL A 324 -19.67 -9.89 -2.64
C VAL A 324 -19.74 -11.41 -2.78
N GLU A 325 -20.90 -11.91 -3.24
CA GLU A 325 -21.13 -13.33 -3.57
C GLU A 325 -22.01 -13.40 -4.84
N SER A 326 -21.54 -14.14 -5.82
CA SER A 326 -22.24 -14.35 -7.11
C SER A 326 -22.67 -13.02 -7.78
N GLY A 327 -21.80 -12.02 -7.74
CA GLY A 327 -22.05 -10.69 -8.34
C GLY A 327 -23.04 -9.82 -7.57
N ARG A 328 -23.33 -10.13 -6.32
CA ARG A 328 -24.23 -9.35 -5.46
C ARG A 328 -23.55 -8.97 -4.15
N ILE A 329 -23.86 -7.78 -3.64
CA ILE A 329 -23.51 -7.39 -2.28
C ILE A 329 -24.49 -8.09 -1.34
N VAL A 330 -23.99 -8.99 -0.48
CA VAL A 330 -24.82 -9.74 0.48
C VAL A 330 -24.70 -9.19 1.91
N ARG A 331 -23.62 -8.47 2.21
CA ARG A 331 -23.40 -7.81 3.49
C ARG A 331 -22.71 -6.48 3.29
N ARG A 332 -23.02 -5.54 4.19
CA ARG A 332 -22.37 -4.23 4.27
C ARG A 332 -22.15 -3.85 5.72
N ALA A 333 -20.98 -3.32 6.04
CA ALA A 333 -20.66 -2.74 7.33
C ALA A 333 -19.88 -1.44 7.15
N GLN A 334 -20.02 -0.52 8.11
CA GLN A 334 -19.28 0.73 8.15
C GLN A 334 -18.87 1.03 9.59
N GLY A 335 -17.71 1.65 9.76
CA GLY A 335 -17.10 1.98 11.05
C GLY A 335 -16.12 0.91 11.50
N TYR A 336 -15.53 1.12 12.67
CA TYR A 336 -14.48 0.28 13.24
C TYR A 336 -14.91 -1.19 13.35
N GLY A 337 -14.14 -2.08 12.73
CA GLY A 337 -14.44 -3.52 12.66
C GLY A 337 -15.25 -3.96 11.43
N ALA A 338 -15.54 -3.05 10.50
CA ALA A 338 -16.29 -3.38 9.27
C ALA A 338 -15.63 -4.49 8.46
N CYS A 339 -14.30 -4.50 8.37
CA CYS A 339 -13.52 -5.54 7.68
C CYS A 339 -13.77 -6.92 8.29
N HIS A 340 -13.73 -7.02 9.62
CA HIS A 340 -14.01 -8.26 10.33
C HIS A 340 -15.46 -8.70 10.14
N ALA A 341 -16.41 -7.79 10.40
CA ALA A 341 -17.84 -8.10 10.38
C ALA A 341 -18.34 -8.64 9.03
N THR A 342 -17.79 -8.14 7.92
CA THR A 342 -18.18 -8.60 6.58
C THR A 342 -17.47 -9.88 6.15
N ALA A 343 -16.29 -10.15 6.66
CA ALA A 343 -15.50 -11.33 6.31
C ALA A 343 -15.94 -12.59 7.05
N VAL A 344 -16.30 -12.47 8.33
CA VAL A 344 -16.79 -13.61 9.12
C VAL A 344 -18.20 -13.99 8.68
N GLY A 345 -18.44 -15.29 8.43
CA GLY A 345 -19.80 -15.79 8.21
C GLY A 345 -20.70 -15.45 9.39
N SER A 346 -22.01 -15.21 9.17
CA SER A 346 -22.95 -14.99 10.28
C SER A 346 -22.75 -16.08 11.33
N PRO A 347 -22.53 -15.74 12.61
CA PRO A 347 -22.66 -16.74 13.65
C PRO A 347 -24.08 -17.32 13.53
N ALA A 348 -24.19 -18.64 13.51
CA ALA A 348 -25.49 -19.28 13.58
C ALA A 348 -26.28 -18.63 14.74
N PRO A 349 -27.57 -18.32 14.57
CA PRO A 349 -28.35 -17.67 15.61
C PRO A 349 -28.17 -18.48 16.89
N ARG A 350 -27.66 -17.86 17.95
CA ARG A 350 -27.58 -18.49 19.26
C ARG A 350 -29.04 -18.84 19.63
N VAL A 351 -29.40 -20.11 19.48
CA VAL A 351 -30.65 -20.64 20.02
C VAL A 351 -30.54 -20.47 21.53
N GLN A 352 -31.20 -19.46 22.07
CA GLN A 352 -31.37 -19.35 23.51
C GLN A 352 -32.05 -20.65 23.97
N PRO A 353 -31.49 -21.41 24.88
CA PRO A 353 -32.22 -22.54 25.42
C PRO A 353 -33.47 -22.01 26.12
N TRP A 354 -34.61 -22.48 25.67
CA TRP A 354 -35.89 -22.21 26.34
C TRP A 354 -35.77 -22.63 27.80
N ASN A 355 -35.80 -21.63 28.70
CA ASN A 355 -35.99 -21.91 30.10
C ASN A 355 -37.41 -22.50 30.29
N THR A 356 -37.47 -23.82 30.31
CA THR A 356 -38.61 -24.55 30.83
C THR A 356 -38.52 -24.48 32.38
N THR A 357 -38.97 -23.41 32.97
CA THR A 357 -39.47 -23.43 34.34
C THR A 357 -40.90 -23.96 34.28
N ALA A 358 -41.01 -25.27 34.48
CA ALA A 358 -42.25 -25.91 34.83
C ALA A 358 -42.34 -25.97 36.34
N SER A 359 -43.44 -25.49 36.87
CA SER A 359 -44.07 -25.50 38.17
C SER A 359 -43.68 -26.65 39.13
#